data_8f67196c0d21182a1d7c9a2bbba1b9a8
#
_entry.id   8f67196c0d21182a1d7c9a2bbba1b9a8
#
_cell.length_a   1.000
_cell.length_b   1.000
_cell.length_c   1.000
_cell.angle_alpha   90.00
_cell.angle_beta   90.00
_cell.angle_gamma   90.00
#
_symmetry.space_group_name_H-M   'P 1'
#
loop_
_entity.id
_entity.type
_entity.pdbx_description
1 polymer ?
#
loop_
_entity_poly.entity_id
_entity_poly.type
_entity_poly.pdbx_seq_one_letter_code
_entity_poly.pdbx_strand_id
1 'polypeptide(L)'
;MTGPITNKVDALVLKDAVSSWLSAPSGLACLLTPESPKSISDPRPDAVGIRHVGGHLAGDFELIAVLIRPSTKRFASVCGETRAQSIHADRAYLACYLGSEEFTEEQIETALHLGIGLLRIDSDGRCRRLVPAPLNRPSQKTRASLLHQLGLVICQLCGISFSIFPDHQQDDAVLWNERWADRFGRLRNESVYDRRHLCPDCVGNISDLATRKDKP
;
A
#
# COMPACT_ATOMS: atom_id res chain seq x y z
N MET A 1 3.53 -22.51 -41.51
CA MET A 1 2.80 -21.32 -40.99
C MET A 1 2.64 -21.53 -39.47
N THR A 2 3.63 -21.14 -38.71
CA THR A 2 3.59 -21.16 -37.24
C THR A 2 2.99 -19.85 -36.79
N GLY A 3 1.74 -19.87 -36.30
CA GLY A 3 1.10 -18.70 -35.72
C GLY A 3 1.89 -18.16 -34.52
N PRO A 4 1.81 -16.86 -34.23
CA PRO A 4 2.53 -16.29 -33.10
C PRO A 4 1.97 -16.90 -31.81
N ILE A 5 2.85 -17.56 -31.06
CA ILE A 5 2.59 -17.97 -29.69
C ILE A 5 2.48 -16.68 -28.87
N THR A 6 1.30 -16.17 -28.72
CA THR A 6 1.01 -15.12 -27.72
C THR A 6 1.09 -15.80 -26.37
N ASN A 7 2.28 -15.83 -25.78
CA ASN A 7 2.46 -16.17 -24.37
C ASN A 7 1.66 -15.15 -23.56
N LYS A 8 0.46 -15.55 -23.17
CA LYS A 8 -0.37 -14.78 -22.23
C LYS A 8 0.36 -14.85 -20.88
N VAL A 9 1.15 -13.83 -20.59
CA VAL A 9 1.87 -13.76 -19.32
C VAL A 9 0.81 -13.78 -18.22
N ASP A 10 0.96 -14.71 -17.28
CA ASP A 10 0.02 -14.85 -16.19
C ASP A 10 0.03 -13.60 -15.31
N ALA A 11 -1.13 -13.02 -15.09
CA ALA A 11 -1.30 -11.83 -14.25
C ALA A 11 -0.79 -12.05 -12.82
N LEU A 12 -0.85 -13.29 -12.33
CA LEU A 12 -0.35 -13.66 -11.01
C LEU A 12 1.18 -13.52 -10.94
N VAL A 13 1.90 -14.01 -11.96
CA VAL A 13 3.36 -13.89 -12.05
C VAL A 13 3.81 -12.42 -12.05
N LEU A 14 3.10 -11.56 -12.75
CA LEU A 14 3.40 -10.13 -12.77
C LEU A 14 3.16 -9.48 -11.39
N LYS A 15 2.10 -9.89 -10.71
CA LYS A 15 1.79 -9.41 -9.36
C LYS A 15 2.87 -9.84 -8.36
N ASP A 16 3.32 -11.09 -8.44
CA ASP A 16 4.37 -11.63 -7.57
C ASP A 16 5.71 -10.91 -7.80
N ALA A 17 6.06 -10.62 -9.06
CA ALA A 17 7.24 -9.84 -9.40
C ALA A 17 7.22 -8.43 -8.76
N VAL A 18 6.08 -7.75 -8.84
CA VAL A 18 5.90 -6.42 -8.24
C VAL A 18 5.91 -6.50 -6.71
N SER A 19 5.22 -7.46 -6.12
CA SER A 19 5.17 -7.63 -4.66
C SER A 19 6.55 -7.93 -4.09
N SER A 20 7.32 -8.80 -4.77
CA SER A 20 8.70 -9.09 -4.41
C SER A 20 9.58 -7.84 -4.48
N TRP A 21 9.42 -7.01 -5.53
CA TRP A 21 10.15 -5.76 -5.66
C TRP A 21 9.76 -4.74 -4.56
N LEU A 22 8.47 -4.63 -4.24
CA LEU A 22 8.00 -3.73 -3.17
C LEU A 22 8.65 -4.08 -1.83
N SER A 23 8.76 -5.37 -1.50
CA SER A 23 9.31 -5.86 -0.24
C SER A 23 10.84 -5.87 -0.20
N ALA A 24 11.51 -5.97 -1.35
CA ALA A 24 12.95 -6.08 -1.42
C ALA A 24 13.66 -4.80 -0.93
N PRO A 25 14.80 -4.92 -0.22
CA PRO A 25 15.63 -3.77 0.15
C PRO A 25 16.15 -2.96 -1.07
N SER A 26 16.37 -3.63 -2.20
CA SER A 26 16.74 -3.01 -3.48
C SER A 26 15.57 -2.32 -4.19
N GLY A 27 14.35 -2.58 -3.76
CA GLY A 27 13.12 -1.96 -4.24
C GLY A 27 12.70 -0.77 -3.36
N LEU A 28 11.59 -0.91 -2.66
CA LEU A 28 11.07 0.11 -1.73
C LEU A 28 11.09 -0.32 -0.26
N ALA A 29 11.51 -1.54 0.05
CA ALA A 29 11.56 -2.09 1.40
C ALA A 29 10.22 -1.92 2.15
N CYS A 30 9.10 -2.19 1.46
CA CYS A 30 7.79 -2.14 2.08
C CYS A 30 7.67 -3.25 3.12
N LEU A 31 7.16 -2.91 4.30
CA LEU A 31 6.94 -3.87 5.38
C LEU A 31 5.69 -4.70 5.16
N LEU A 32 4.70 -4.14 4.47
CA LEU A 32 3.45 -4.81 4.14
C LEU A 32 3.15 -4.65 2.65
N THR A 33 2.75 -5.74 2.03
CA THR A 33 2.24 -5.79 0.66
C THR A 33 0.88 -6.48 0.67
N PRO A 34 -0.15 -5.80 1.23
CA PRO A 34 -1.46 -6.42 1.40
C PRO A 34 -2.07 -6.76 0.05
N GLU A 35 -2.84 -7.85 0.00
CA GLU A 35 -3.63 -8.16 -1.17
C GLU A 35 -4.67 -7.07 -1.41
N SER A 36 -4.75 -6.58 -2.65
CA SER A 36 -5.75 -5.59 -3.02
C SER A 36 -7.14 -6.23 -2.98
N PRO A 37 -8.03 -5.84 -2.05
CA PRO A 37 -9.36 -6.44 -1.95
C PRO A 37 -10.19 -6.12 -3.18
N LYS A 38 -11.10 -7.03 -3.54
CA LYS A 38 -11.97 -6.92 -4.72
C LYS A 38 -12.94 -5.73 -4.66
N SER A 39 -13.11 -5.11 -3.49
CA SER A 39 -14.11 -4.06 -3.20
C SER A 39 -13.59 -2.63 -3.37
N ILE A 40 -12.34 -2.41 -3.76
CA ILE A 40 -11.83 -1.04 -3.97
C ILE A 40 -12.50 -0.45 -5.22
N SER A 41 -13.02 0.77 -5.11
CA SER A 41 -13.60 1.52 -6.23
C SER A 41 -12.56 1.85 -7.29
N ASP A 42 -12.97 1.93 -8.56
CA ASP A 42 -12.11 2.36 -9.65
C ASP A 42 -11.60 3.81 -9.49
N PRO A 43 -10.34 4.08 -9.84
CA PRO A 43 -9.32 3.17 -10.33
C PRO A 43 -8.66 2.38 -9.18
N ARG A 44 -8.65 1.06 -9.31
CA ARG A 44 -8.11 0.13 -8.31
C ARG A 44 -6.62 -0.15 -8.55
N PRO A 45 -5.72 -0.07 -7.55
CA PRO A 45 -4.37 -0.55 -7.68
C PRO A 45 -4.33 -2.09 -7.75
N ASP A 46 -3.44 -2.64 -8.58
CA ASP A 46 -3.22 -4.08 -8.68
C ASP A 46 -2.35 -4.60 -7.54
N ALA A 47 -1.43 -3.75 -7.03
CA ALA A 47 -0.63 -4.02 -5.84
C ALA A 47 -0.49 -2.76 -5.00
N VAL A 48 -0.37 -2.95 -3.68
CA VAL A 48 -0.14 -1.87 -2.71
C VAL A 48 1.05 -2.24 -1.83
N GLY A 49 1.92 -1.27 -1.56
CA GLY A 49 2.99 -1.39 -0.58
C GLY A 49 2.84 -0.35 0.52
N ILE A 50 3.23 -0.72 1.73
CA ILE A 50 3.28 0.18 2.88
C ILE A 50 4.70 0.19 3.41
N ARG A 51 5.30 1.38 3.44
CA ARG A 51 6.66 1.60 3.90
C ARG A 51 6.67 2.59 5.05
N HIS A 52 7.33 2.25 6.16
CA HIS A 52 7.59 3.21 7.22
C HIS A 52 8.80 4.06 6.84
N VAL A 53 8.67 5.38 6.88
CA VAL A 53 9.72 6.34 6.50
C VAL A 53 10.21 7.19 7.66
N GLY A 54 9.45 7.26 8.75
CA GLY A 54 9.86 7.83 10.03
C GLY A 54 10.46 6.75 10.92
N GLY A 55 11.34 7.12 11.84
CA GLY A 55 11.75 6.20 12.91
C GLY A 55 10.55 5.79 13.78
N HIS A 56 10.75 4.83 14.69
CA HIS A 56 9.69 4.28 15.58
C HIS A 56 8.88 5.35 16.36
N LEU A 57 9.36 6.58 16.43
CA LEU A 57 8.71 7.68 17.13
C LEU A 57 7.85 8.60 16.24
N ALA A 58 8.06 8.57 14.91
CA ALA A 58 7.41 9.53 14.01
C ALA A 58 6.08 9.00 13.42
N GLY A 59 5.92 7.68 13.34
CA GLY A 59 4.72 7.06 12.78
C GLY A 59 4.45 7.39 11.31
N ASP A 60 5.45 7.96 10.62
CA ASP A 60 5.31 8.34 9.22
C ASP A 60 5.43 7.10 8.32
N PHE A 61 4.52 6.98 7.40
CA PHE A 61 4.51 5.91 6.42
C PHE A 61 4.17 6.45 5.03
N GLU A 62 4.59 5.72 4.02
CA GLU A 62 4.20 5.95 2.62
C GLU A 62 3.35 4.80 2.12
N LEU A 63 2.25 5.16 1.45
CA LEU A 63 1.43 4.25 0.67
C LEU A 63 1.89 4.28 -0.78
N ILE A 64 2.19 3.11 -1.32
CA ILE A 64 2.62 2.93 -2.70
C ILE A 64 1.52 2.16 -3.44
N ALA A 65 0.98 2.76 -4.50
CA ALA A 65 0.02 2.09 -5.38
C ALA A 65 0.71 1.72 -6.69
N VAL A 66 0.47 0.51 -7.18
CA VAL A 66 1.03 0.03 -8.46
C VAL A 66 -0.09 -0.49 -9.34
N LEU A 67 -0.18 0.03 -10.57
CA LEU A 67 -0.93 -0.58 -11.65
C LEU A 67 0.00 -1.51 -12.44
N ILE A 68 -0.50 -2.70 -12.81
CA ILE A 68 0.27 -3.72 -13.53
C ILE A 68 -0.35 -3.96 -14.90
N ARG A 69 0.44 -3.89 -15.94
CA ARG A 69 -0.03 -4.11 -17.32
C ARG A 69 0.88 -5.10 -18.05
N PRO A 70 0.30 -6.04 -18.82
CA PRO A 70 1.07 -7.03 -19.57
C PRO A 70 1.77 -6.45 -20.81
N SER A 71 1.60 -5.17 -21.10
CA SER A 71 2.24 -4.48 -22.23
C SER A 71 2.07 -2.96 -22.10
N THR A 72 2.70 -2.22 -23.00
CA THR A 72 2.54 -0.75 -23.12
C THR A 72 1.37 -0.32 -24.01
N LYS A 73 0.45 -1.22 -24.36
CA LYS A 73 -0.73 -0.83 -25.14
C LYS A 73 -1.56 0.21 -24.39
N ARG A 74 -2.04 1.23 -25.11
CA ARG A 74 -2.80 2.36 -24.53
C ARG A 74 -2.04 3.09 -23.41
N PHE A 75 -0.72 3.22 -23.54
CA PHE A 75 0.18 3.72 -22.50
C PHE A 75 -0.31 5.02 -21.86
N ALA A 76 -0.64 6.03 -22.65
CA ALA A 76 -1.10 7.33 -22.15
C ALA A 76 -2.37 7.22 -21.28
N SER A 77 -3.33 6.40 -21.70
CA SER A 77 -4.56 6.14 -20.90
C SER A 77 -4.22 5.49 -19.57
N VAL A 78 -3.36 4.47 -19.59
CA VAL A 78 -2.95 3.74 -18.38
C VAL A 78 -2.12 4.63 -17.45
N CYS A 79 -1.31 5.53 -17.99
CA CYS A 79 -0.62 6.55 -17.20
C CYS A 79 -1.60 7.47 -16.48
N GLY A 80 -2.70 7.88 -17.14
CA GLY A 80 -3.77 8.64 -16.52
C GLY A 80 -4.45 7.88 -15.37
N GLU A 81 -4.76 6.59 -15.58
CA GLU A 81 -5.29 5.69 -14.55
C GLU A 81 -4.31 5.56 -13.37
N THR A 82 -3.01 5.42 -13.65
CA THR A 82 -1.97 5.36 -12.63
C THR A 82 -1.88 6.68 -11.86
N ARG A 83 -1.93 7.81 -12.56
CA ARG A 83 -1.93 9.12 -11.91
C ARG A 83 -3.11 9.30 -10.95
N ALA A 84 -4.28 8.78 -11.28
CA ALA A 84 -5.45 8.85 -10.42
C ALA A 84 -5.22 8.13 -9.06
N GLN A 85 -4.32 7.12 -8.99
CA GLN A 85 -3.96 6.47 -7.72
C GLN A 85 -3.33 7.44 -6.72
N SER A 86 -2.68 8.50 -7.18
CA SER A 86 -2.05 9.49 -6.30
C SER A 86 -3.05 10.31 -5.45
N ILE A 87 -4.36 10.15 -5.69
CA ILE A 87 -5.40 10.70 -4.81
C ILE A 87 -5.38 10.00 -3.45
N HIS A 88 -5.00 8.72 -3.43
CA HIS A 88 -5.03 7.87 -2.24
C HIS A 88 -3.64 7.44 -1.77
N ALA A 89 -2.66 7.41 -2.66
CA ALA A 89 -1.32 6.90 -2.40
C ALA A 89 -0.25 8.01 -2.49
N ASP A 90 0.77 7.89 -1.64
CA ASP A 90 1.89 8.82 -1.62
C ASP A 90 2.78 8.67 -2.86
N ARG A 91 2.83 7.46 -3.44
CA ARG A 91 3.53 7.20 -4.71
C ARG A 91 2.68 6.29 -5.59
N ALA A 92 2.64 6.62 -6.88
CA ALA A 92 1.93 5.84 -7.89
C ALA A 92 2.91 5.34 -8.95
N TYR A 93 2.90 4.04 -9.21
CA TYR A 93 3.75 3.39 -10.21
C TYR A 93 2.91 2.66 -11.25
N LEU A 94 3.40 2.70 -12.48
CA LEU A 94 2.96 1.82 -13.57
C LEU A 94 4.02 0.75 -13.78
N ALA A 95 3.67 -0.51 -13.63
CA ALA A 95 4.51 -1.66 -13.95
C ALA A 95 4.06 -2.27 -15.27
N CYS A 96 4.98 -2.38 -16.24
CA CYS A 96 4.72 -3.04 -17.52
C CYS A 96 5.64 -4.23 -17.73
N TYR A 97 5.06 -5.33 -18.23
CA TYR A 97 5.85 -6.44 -18.75
C TYR A 97 6.34 -6.09 -20.16
N LEU A 98 7.64 -6.06 -20.31
CA LEU A 98 8.30 -5.71 -21.57
C LEU A 98 9.17 -6.86 -22.12
N GLY A 99 9.39 -7.92 -21.33
CA GLY A 99 10.30 -8.99 -21.72
C GLY A 99 11.70 -8.45 -21.97
N SER A 100 12.19 -8.54 -23.21
CA SER A 100 13.47 -7.99 -23.64
C SER A 100 13.41 -6.54 -24.11
N GLU A 101 12.21 -5.97 -24.26
CA GLU A 101 12.03 -4.58 -24.72
C GLU A 101 12.26 -3.59 -23.60
N GLU A 102 12.42 -2.31 -23.97
CA GLU A 102 12.53 -1.18 -23.05
C GLU A 102 11.38 -0.20 -23.27
N PHE A 103 11.12 0.70 -22.31
CA PHE A 103 10.26 1.85 -22.55
C PHE A 103 10.93 2.79 -23.54
N THR A 104 10.13 3.38 -24.44
CA THR A 104 10.61 4.42 -25.35
C THR A 104 10.84 5.73 -24.58
N GLU A 105 11.66 6.62 -25.16
CA GLU A 105 11.87 7.96 -24.60
C GLU A 105 10.55 8.70 -24.38
N GLU A 106 9.65 8.67 -25.36
CA GLU A 106 8.33 9.31 -25.29
C GLU A 106 7.49 8.77 -24.11
N GLN A 107 7.57 7.45 -23.85
CA GLN A 107 6.87 6.84 -22.71
C GLN A 107 7.46 7.31 -21.39
N ILE A 108 8.78 7.41 -21.29
CA ILE A 108 9.47 7.90 -20.09
C ILE A 108 9.10 9.37 -19.84
N GLU A 109 9.16 10.21 -20.87
CA GLU A 109 8.76 11.63 -20.78
C GLU A 109 7.30 11.80 -20.37
N THR A 110 6.41 10.99 -20.95
CA THR A 110 4.99 10.99 -20.57
C THR A 110 4.80 10.67 -19.09
N ALA A 111 5.49 9.66 -18.56
CA ALA A 111 5.41 9.28 -17.16
C ALA A 111 5.97 10.36 -16.23
N LEU A 112 7.10 10.96 -16.59
CA LEU A 112 7.71 12.07 -15.87
C LEU A 112 6.77 13.29 -15.84
N HIS A 113 6.19 13.64 -16.98
CA HIS A 113 5.25 14.76 -17.08
C HIS A 113 4.00 14.55 -16.22
N LEU A 114 3.47 13.33 -16.19
CA LEU A 114 2.31 12.98 -15.37
C LEU A 114 2.66 12.75 -13.89
N GLY A 115 3.94 12.74 -13.53
CA GLY A 115 4.39 12.55 -12.16
C GLY A 115 4.04 11.15 -11.62
N ILE A 116 4.29 10.11 -12.42
CA ILE A 116 4.20 8.71 -12.02
C ILE A 116 5.55 8.01 -12.16
N GLY A 117 5.77 6.95 -11.41
CA GLY A 117 6.93 6.11 -11.57
C GLY A 117 6.72 4.99 -12.59
N LEU A 118 7.82 4.50 -13.19
CA LEU A 118 7.80 3.36 -14.10
C LEU A 118 8.59 2.20 -13.53
N LEU A 119 7.98 1.03 -13.60
CA LEU A 119 8.58 -0.26 -13.30
C LEU A 119 8.57 -1.12 -14.56
N ARG A 120 9.71 -1.72 -14.86
CA ARG A 120 9.83 -2.72 -15.92
C ARG A 120 9.84 -4.11 -15.32
N ILE A 121 9.07 -5.02 -15.90
CA ILE A 121 9.14 -6.45 -15.61
C ILE A 121 9.75 -7.12 -16.85
N ASP A 122 10.89 -7.79 -16.66
CA ASP A 122 11.61 -8.49 -17.73
C ASP A 122 11.09 -9.91 -17.95
N SER A 123 11.69 -10.62 -18.92
CA SER A 123 11.36 -12.02 -19.26
C SER A 123 11.62 -13.00 -18.12
N ASP A 124 12.52 -12.65 -17.20
CA ASP A 124 12.88 -13.49 -16.06
C ASP A 124 11.95 -13.24 -14.85
N GLY A 125 10.93 -12.39 -15.03
CA GLY A 125 10.02 -11.97 -13.96
C GLY A 125 10.64 -11.01 -12.95
N ARG A 126 11.78 -10.38 -13.26
CA ARG A 126 12.40 -9.39 -12.38
C ARG A 126 11.78 -8.02 -12.61
N CYS A 127 11.37 -7.41 -11.50
CA CYS A 127 10.86 -6.04 -11.52
C CYS A 127 11.98 -5.05 -11.20
N ARG A 128 12.12 -4.01 -12.02
CA ARG A 128 13.12 -2.94 -11.85
C ARG A 128 12.49 -1.57 -12.01
N ARG A 129 12.93 -0.64 -11.19
CA ARG A 129 12.50 0.77 -11.27
C ARG A 129 13.34 1.50 -12.31
N LEU A 130 12.68 2.09 -13.32
CA LEU A 130 13.28 2.97 -14.31
C LEU A 130 13.07 4.43 -13.96
N VAL A 131 11.85 4.80 -13.58
CA VAL A 131 11.50 6.17 -13.19
C VAL A 131 11.00 6.14 -11.74
N PRO A 132 11.58 6.91 -10.83
CA PRO A 132 11.06 7.03 -9.48
C PRO A 132 9.75 7.82 -9.49
N ALA A 133 8.73 7.34 -8.76
CA ALA A 133 7.52 8.11 -8.55
C ALA A 133 7.80 9.28 -7.60
N PRO A 134 7.36 10.50 -7.92
CA PRO A 134 7.43 11.61 -6.98
C PRO A 134 6.55 11.35 -5.76
N LEU A 135 6.89 12.01 -4.65
CA LEU A 135 6.08 11.98 -3.45
C LEU A 135 4.86 12.89 -3.65
N ASN A 136 3.68 12.30 -3.58
CA ASN A 136 2.42 13.01 -3.45
C ASN A 136 2.08 13.16 -1.97
N ARG A 137 1.14 14.05 -1.66
CA ARG A 137 0.64 14.22 -0.29
C ARG A 137 -0.88 14.16 -0.32
N PRO A 138 -1.46 12.95 -0.43
CA PRO A 138 -2.90 12.78 -0.37
C PRO A 138 -3.42 13.24 0.99
N SER A 139 -4.69 13.61 1.06
CA SER A 139 -5.29 13.98 2.34
C SER A 139 -5.27 12.78 3.30
N GLN A 140 -5.19 13.07 4.60
CA GLN A 140 -5.23 12.01 5.62
C GLN A 140 -6.49 11.14 5.49
N LYS A 141 -7.62 11.75 5.15
CA LYS A 141 -8.89 11.05 4.94
C LYS A 141 -8.83 10.06 3.78
N THR A 142 -8.25 10.45 2.63
CA THR A 142 -8.14 9.57 1.47
C THR A 142 -7.14 8.44 1.70
N ARG A 143 -6.03 8.69 2.40
CA ARG A 143 -5.08 7.66 2.83
C ARG A 143 -5.74 6.65 3.77
N ALA A 144 -6.45 7.14 4.80
CA ALA A 144 -7.16 6.29 5.76
C ALA A 144 -8.24 5.45 5.06
N SER A 145 -8.93 6.00 4.06
CA SER A 145 -9.91 5.26 3.26
C SER A 145 -9.27 4.09 2.53
N LEU A 146 -8.13 4.28 1.88
CA LEU A 146 -7.42 3.19 1.20
C LEU A 146 -6.96 2.13 2.19
N LEU A 147 -6.34 2.53 3.31
CA LEU A 147 -5.91 1.59 4.35
C LEU A 147 -7.07 0.76 4.88
N HIS A 148 -8.20 1.39 5.19
CA HIS A 148 -9.37 0.69 5.68
C HIS A 148 -9.92 -0.32 4.67
N GLN A 149 -9.93 0.04 3.38
CA GLN A 149 -10.31 -0.89 2.31
C GLN A 149 -9.35 -2.09 2.18
N LEU A 150 -8.10 -1.91 2.58
CA LEU A 150 -7.09 -2.98 2.67
C LEU A 150 -7.18 -3.77 4.00
N GLY A 151 -8.14 -3.45 4.87
CA GLY A 151 -8.24 -4.06 6.18
C GLY A 151 -7.16 -3.64 7.15
N LEU A 152 -6.60 -2.45 6.97
CA LEU A 152 -5.50 -1.92 7.76
C LEU A 152 -5.90 -0.63 8.45
N VAL A 153 -5.31 -0.40 9.61
CA VAL A 153 -5.41 0.85 10.37
C VAL A 153 -4.03 1.27 10.87
N ILE A 154 -3.93 2.51 11.33
CA ILE A 154 -2.69 3.05 11.87
C ILE A 154 -2.83 3.18 13.38
N CYS A 155 -1.83 2.69 14.10
CA CYS A 155 -1.73 2.90 15.54
C CYS A 155 -1.54 4.40 15.84
N GLN A 156 -2.41 4.96 16.65
CA GLN A 156 -2.36 6.38 17.02
C GLN A 156 -1.20 6.72 17.97
N LEU A 157 -0.58 5.71 18.57
CA LEU A 157 0.53 5.92 19.51
C LEU A 157 1.90 5.78 18.84
N CYS A 158 2.12 4.70 18.07
CA CYS A 158 3.42 4.45 17.44
C CYS A 158 3.44 4.62 15.91
N GLY A 159 2.28 4.86 15.27
CA GLY A 159 2.18 5.05 13.84
C GLY A 159 2.31 3.80 12.97
N ILE A 160 2.49 2.62 13.57
CA ILE A 160 2.59 1.37 12.82
C ILE A 160 1.22 1.05 12.21
N SER A 161 1.21 0.61 10.95
CA SER A 161 0.03 0.03 10.32
C SER A 161 -0.13 -1.44 10.74
N PHE A 162 -1.35 -1.85 11.05
CA PHE A 162 -1.67 -3.22 11.43
C PHE A 162 -3.04 -3.65 10.89
N SER A 163 -3.28 -4.96 10.81
CA SER A 163 -4.55 -5.51 10.33
C SER A 163 -5.67 -5.29 11.36
N ILE A 164 -6.87 -4.94 10.86
CA ILE A 164 -8.10 -4.90 11.66
C ILE A 164 -8.85 -6.22 11.62
N PHE A 165 -8.46 -7.13 10.71
CA PHE A 165 -9.02 -8.47 10.69
C PHE A 165 -8.20 -9.36 11.62
N PRO A 166 -8.77 -9.87 12.69
CA PRO A 166 -8.03 -10.70 13.62
C PRO A 166 -7.68 -12.04 12.95
N ASP A 167 -6.38 -12.29 12.73
CA ASP A 167 -5.91 -13.63 13.03
C ASP A 167 -6.11 -13.81 14.54
N HIS A 168 -6.52 -14.98 15.00
CA HIS A 168 -6.97 -15.25 16.38
C HIS A 168 -6.09 -14.73 17.54
N GLN A 169 -4.96 -14.11 17.25
CA GLN A 169 -4.06 -13.47 18.22
C GLN A 169 -4.24 -11.94 18.35
N GLN A 170 -5.11 -11.31 17.54
CA GLN A 170 -5.32 -9.85 17.56
C GLN A 170 -6.65 -9.43 18.21
N ASP A 171 -7.44 -10.38 18.71
CA ASP A 171 -8.74 -10.12 19.33
C ASP A 171 -8.63 -9.12 20.49
N ASP A 172 -7.53 -9.15 21.24
CA ASP A 172 -7.33 -8.27 22.40
C ASP A 172 -7.22 -6.80 22.00
N ALA A 173 -6.59 -6.48 20.86
CA ALA A 173 -6.45 -5.10 20.42
C ALA A 173 -7.79 -4.51 19.96
N VAL A 174 -8.62 -5.29 19.28
CA VAL A 174 -9.97 -4.89 18.86
C VAL A 174 -10.86 -4.69 20.07
N LEU A 175 -10.89 -5.66 20.97
CA LEU A 175 -11.64 -5.60 22.25
C LEU A 175 -11.20 -4.40 23.10
N TRP A 176 -9.88 -4.11 23.14
CA TRP A 176 -9.37 -3.00 23.91
C TRP A 176 -9.79 -1.65 23.31
N ASN A 177 -9.78 -1.51 21.99
CA ASN A 177 -10.26 -0.33 21.31
C ASN A 177 -11.77 -0.08 21.53
N GLU A 178 -12.59 -1.14 21.53
CA GLU A 178 -14.02 -1.05 21.82
C GLU A 178 -14.25 -0.60 23.28
N ARG A 179 -13.60 -1.23 24.26
CA ARG A 179 -13.67 -0.86 25.67
C ARG A 179 -13.21 0.57 25.95
N TRP A 180 -12.13 1.00 25.25
CA TRP A 180 -11.64 2.36 25.35
C TRP A 180 -12.63 3.36 24.77
N ALA A 181 -13.26 3.03 23.64
CA ALA A 181 -14.30 3.84 23.04
C ALA A 181 -15.50 4.02 23.95
N ASP A 182 -15.98 2.93 24.57
CA ASP A 182 -17.09 2.95 25.52
C ASP A 182 -16.77 3.77 26.77
N ARG A 183 -15.55 3.64 27.28
CA ARG A 183 -15.13 4.29 28.53
C ARG A 183 -14.95 5.82 28.40
N PHE A 184 -14.56 6.29 27.22
CA PHE A 184 -14.33 7.71 26.93
C PHE A 184 -15.47 8.39 26.17
N GLY A 185 -16.62 7.76 26.06
CA GLY A 185 -17.85 8.40 25.58
C GLY A 185 -17.78 8.86 24.13
N ARG A 186 -17.46 7.96 23.20
CA ARG A 186 -17.51 8.29 21.79
C ARG A 186 -18.88 8.78 21.38
N LEU A 187 -18.86 9.86 20.64
CA LEU A 187 -20.01 10.32 19.88
C LEU A 187 -20.38 9.22 18.88
N ARG A 188 -21.62 8.72 18.95
CA ARG A 188 -22.15 7.63 18.14
C ARG A 188 -22.10 7.85 16.61
N ASN A 189 -21.67 9.02 16.17
CA ASN A 189 -21.67 9.46 14.76
C ASN A 189 -20.26 9.62 14.15
N GLU A 190 -19.19 9.17 14.81
CA GLU A 190 -17.86 9.21 14.21
C GLU A 190 -17.76 8.21 13.06
N SER A 191 -17.24 8.65 11.93
CA SER A 191 -16.98 7.77 10.79
C SER A 191 -15.92 6.74 11.20
N VAL A 192 -15.91 5.58 10.52
CA VAL A 192 -14.91 4.52 10.76
C VAL A 192 -13.47 5.06 10.65
N TYR A 193 -13.27 6.11 9.86
CA TYR A 193 -11.98 6.77 9.65
C TYR A 193 -11.51 7.63 10.83
N ASP A 194 -12.42 8.00 11.73
CA ASP A 194 -12.12 8.83 12.91
C ASP A 194 -11.88 7.97 14.16
N ARG A 195 -11.99 6.63 14.05
CA ARG A 195 -11.71 5.72 15.16
C ARG A 195 -10.23 5.73 15.50
N ARG A 196 -9.93 5.86 16.77
CA ARG A 196 -8.57 5.74 17.28
C ARG A 196 -8.23 4.28 17.49
N HIS A 197 -7.16 3.81 16.85
CA HIS A 197 -6.70 2.45 16.96
C HIS A 197 -5.34 2.39 17.65
N LEU A 198 -5.14 1.37 18.47
CA LEU A 198 -3.85 1.04 19.09
C LEU A 198 -3.45 -0.35 18.64
N CYS A 199 -2.19 -0.53 18.27
CA CYS A 199 -1.67 -1.85 17.93
C CYS A 199 -1.49 -2.71 19.21
N PRO A 200 -1.43 -4.05 19.09
CA PRO A 200 -1.29 -4.96 20.21
C PRO A 200 -0.11 -4.63 21.13
N ASP A 201 1.05 -4.28 20.54
CA ASP A 201 2.25 -3.93 21.31
C ASP A 201 2.03 -2.69 22.18
N CYS A 202 1.37 -1.66 21.65
CA CYS A 202 1.06 -0.45 22.41
C CYS A 202 0.03 -0.72 23.51
N VAL A 203 -0.93 -1.59 23.26
CA VAL A 203 -1.90 -2.03 24.27
C VAL A 203 -1.19 -2.79 25.41
N GLY A 204 -0.31 -3.74 25.07
CA GLY A 204 0.50 -4.48 26.04
C GLY A 204 1.34 -3.56 26.92
N ASN A 205 2.07 -2.63 26.30
CA ASN A 205 2.90 -1.66 27.03
C ASN A 205 2.10 -0.77 27.99
N ILE A 206 0.90 -0.32 27.59
CA ILE A 206 0.02 0.46 28.46
C ILE A 206 -0.50 -0.38 29.62
N SER A 207 -0.88 -1.63 29.37
CA SER A 207 -1.34 -2.57 30.41
C SER A 207 -0.25 -2.84 31.44
N ASP A 208 0.98 -3.06 31.00
CA ASP A 208 2.14 -3.28 31.88
C ASP A 208 2.45 -2.05 32.73
N LEU A 209 2.32 -0.86 32.19
CA LEU A 209 2.49 0.39 32.96
C LEU A 209 1.39 0.58 34.00
N ALA A 210 0.16 0.20 33.70
CA ALA A 210 -0.96 0.28 34.60
C ALA A 210 -0.81 -0.70 35.79
N THR A 211 -0.36 -1.92 35.52
CA THR A 211 -0.15 -2.96 36.57
C THR A 211 1.06 -2.71 37.47
N ARG A 212 2.08 -1.97 36.99
CA ARG A 212 3.26 -1.60 37.82
C ARG A 212 2.94 -0.58 38.90
N LYS A 213 1.89 0.21 38.77
CA LYS A 213 1.49 1.21 39.79
C LYS A 213 0.82 0.58 41.03
N ASP A 214 0.40 -0.66 40.93
CA ASP A 214 -0.30 -1.36 42.03
C ASP A 214 0.64 -2.26 42.86
N LYS A 215 1.96 -2.18 42.68
CA LYS A 215 2.92 -2.81 43.58
C LYS A 215 3.44 -1.77 44.59
N PRO A 216 3.12 -1.94 45.88
CA PRO A 216 3.65 -1.09 46.95
C PRO A 216 5.17 -1.18 47.09
#